data_9797653a2ad9d7d489831a68bf46b87a
#
_entry.id   9797653a2ad9d7d489831a68bf46b87a
#
_cell.length_a   1.000
_cell.length_b   1.000
_cell.length_c   1.000
_cell.angle_alpha   90.00
_cell.angle_beta   90.00
_cell.angle_gamma   90.00
#
_symmetry.space_group_name_H-M   'P 1'
#
loop_
_entity.id
_entity.type
_entity.pdbx_description
1 polymer ?
#
loop_
_entity_poly.entity_id
_entity_poly.type
_entity_poly.pdbx_seq_one_letter_code
_entity_poly.pdbx_strand_id
1 'polypeptide(L)'
;PPLSETFARFVSAENVDAAVAKFREYYQQDGWLDNAPYPGIPALLAHLKSEGKRLFVATSKLDTMAERILEHFGLAPYFDAICGAPEGDKEAGKKVSVVKAALKAAGCNDLSRAVMVGDREHDVIGAHLAGLDVIGVLYGYLLNPEFLSRSCRASQRQTRR
;
A
#
# COMPACT_ATOMS: atom_id res chain seq x y z
N PRO A 1 -5.72 -4.50 9.01
CA PRO A 1 -5.70 -5.76 9.74
C PRO A 1 -6.01 -6.92 8.80
N PRO A 2 -5.56 -8.14 9.10
CA PRO A 2 -5.95 -9.35 8.40
C PRO A 2 -7.48 -9.50 8.31
N LEU A 3 -7.99 -10.12 7.24
CA LEU A 3 -9.43 -10.30 7.07
C LEU A 3 -10.07 -11.02 8.26
N SER A 4 -9.39 -12.01 8.82
CA SER A 4 -9.86 -12.75 9.99
C SER A 4 -10.07 -11.84 11.21
N GLU A 5 -9.15 -10.93 11.48
CA GLU A 5 -9.30 -9.96 12.57
C GLU A 5 -10.43 -8.96 12.29
N THR A 6 -10.61 -8.59 11.02
CA THR A 6 -11.71 -7.71 10.62
C THR A 6 -13.05 -8.40 10.83
N PHE A 7 -13.21 -9.63 10.32
CA PHE A 7 -14.47 -10.36 10.42
C PHE A 7 -14.81 -10.80 11.85
N ALA A 8 -13.81 -11.08 12.69
CA ALA A 8 -14.03 -11.38 14.12
C ALA A 8 -14.75 -10.27 14.88
N ARG A 9 -14.85 -9.06 14.33
CA ARG A 9 -15.61 -7.94 14.91
C ARG A 9 -17.10 -7.96 14.56
N PHE A 10 -17.51 -8.77 13.55
CA PHE A 10 -18.85 -8.75 12.97
C PHE A 10 -19.56 -10.10 13.02
N VAL A 11 -18.81 -11.19 13.17
CA VAL A 11 -19.37 -12.55 13.22
C VAL A 11 -18.79 -13.29 14.41
N SER A 12 -19.47 -14.39 14.83
CA SER A 12 -18.95 -15.28 15.90
C SER A 12 -17.67 -15.98 15.46
N ALA A 13 -16.83 -16.36 16.42
CA ALA A 13 -15.51 -16.97 16.17
C ALA A 13 -15.58 -18.19 15.23
N GLU A 14 -16.59 -19.02 15.35
CA GLU A 14 -16.85 -20.18 14.50
C GLU A 14 -17.17 -19.84 13.03
N ASN A 15 -17.66 -18.64 12.76
CA ASN A 15 -18.05 -18.17 11.44
C ASN A 15 -16.98 -17.33 10.73
N VAL A 16 -15.86 -17.00 11.40
CA VAL A 16 -14.81 -16.14 10.82
C VAL A 16 -14.22 -16.73 9.55
N ASP A 17 -13.87 -18.01 9.56
CA ASP A 17 -13.26 -18.66 8.39
C ASP A 17 -14.23 -18.73 7.20
N ALA A 18 -15.51 -19.01 7.47
CA ALA A 18 -16.54 -19.02 6.44
C ALA A 18 -16.75 -17.62 5.84
N ALA A 19 -16.77 -16.59 6.67
CA ALA A 19 -16.89 -15.20 6.23
C ALA A 19 -15.69 -14.75 5.38
N VAL A 20 -14.46 -15.13 5.80
CA VAL A 20 -13.24 -14.86 5.02
C VAL A 20 -13.27 -15.58 3.67
N ALA A 21 -13.70 -16.85 3.65
CA ALA A 21 -13.81 -17.62 2.41
C ALA A 21 -14.83 -16.99 1.45
N LYS A 22 -16.01 -16.59 1.95
CA LYS A 22 -17.04 -15.94 1.15
C LYS A 22 -16.62 -14.57 0.61
N PHE A 23 -15.92 -13.78 1.43
CA PHE A 23 -15.34 -12.52 0.97
C PHE A 23 -14.33 -12.74 -0.15
N ARG A 24 -13.44 -13.74 -0.02
CA ARG A 24 -12.45 -14.07 -1.05
C ARG A 24 -13.10 -14.50 -2.35
N GLU A 25 -14.14 -15.33 -2.29
CA GLU A 25 -14.90 -15.74 -3.45
C GLU A 25 -15.48 -14.53 -4.20
N TYR A 26 -16.20 -13.65 -3.49
CA TYR A 26 -16.74 -12.41 -4.06
C TYR A 26 -15.63 -11.52 -4.62
N TYR A 27 -14.56 -11.33 -3.84
CA TYR A 27 -13.48 -10.45 -4.24
C TYR A 27 -12.74 -10.93 -5.49
N GLN A 28 -12.60 -12.24 -5.68
CA GLN A 28 -11.97 -12.82 -6.88
C GLN A 28 -12.84 -12.67 -8.13
N GLN A 29 -14.16 -12.71 -7.99
CA GLN A 29 -15.10 -12.59 -9.09
C GLN A 29 -15.30 -11.13 -9.50
N ASP A 30 -15.87 -10.32 -8.62
CA ASP A 30 -16.35 -8.98 -8.93
C ASP A 30 -15.77 -7.88 -8.03
N GLY A 31 -15.58 -8.16 -6.75
CA GLY A 31 -15.21 -7.15 -5.74
C GLY A 31 -13.85 -6.51 -5.95
N TRP A 32 -12.97 -7.12 -6.74
CA TRP A 32 -11.69 -6.51 -7.10
C TRP A 32 -11.86 -5.30 -8.03
N LEU A 33 -13.01 -5.16 -8.69
CA LEU A 33 -13.39 -4.02 -9.53
C LEU A 33 -14.06 -2.87 -8.73
N ASP A 34 -14.47 -3.13 -7.48
CA ASP A 34 -15.10 -2.12 -6.61
C ASP A 34 -14.06 -1.14 -6.06
N ASN A 35 -13.28 -0.56 -6.94
CA ASN A 35 -12.28 0.46 -6.63
C ASN A 35 -12.02 1.32 -7.86
N ALA A 36 -11.39 2.48 -7.64
CA ALA A 36 -10.94 3.35 -8.71
C ALA A 36 -9.68 4.10 -8.24
N PRO A 37 -8.81 4.50 -9.17
CA PRO A 37 -7.73 5.42 -8.85
C PRO A 37 -8.29 6.74 -8.34
N TYR A 38 -7.68 7.31 -7.30
CA TYR A 38 -8.01 8.67 -6.89
C TYR A 38 -7.78 9.66 -8.01
N PRO A 39 -8.61 10.73 -8.11
CA PRO A 39 -8.44 11.77 -9.13
C PRO A 39 -7.02 12.33 -9.12
N GLY A 40 -6.43 12.44 -10.31
CA GLY A 40 -5.08 12.98 -10.50
C GLY A 40 -3.93 11.96 -10.34
N ILE A 41 -4.18 10.75 -9.82
CA ILE A 41 -3.11 9.74 -9.68
C ILE A 41 -2.47 9.34 -11.00
N PRO A 42 -3.20 9.05 -12.09
CA PRO A 42 -2.57 8.74 -13.37
C PRO A 42 -1.64 9.86 -13.87
N ALA A 43 -2.09 11.12 -13.76
CA ALA A 43 -1.28 12.28 -14.16
C ALA A 43 -0.03 12.47 -13.27
N LEU A 44 -0.17 12.24 -11.95
CA LEU A 44 0.96 12.28 -11.01
C LEU A 44 2.00 11.21 -11.35
N LEU A 45 1.57 9.98 -11.60
CA LEU A 45 2.48 8.88 -11.95
C LEU A 45 3.23 9.19 -13.25
N ALA A 46 2.51 9.68 -14.28
CA ALA A 46 3.13 10.09 -15.54
C ALA A 46 4.17 11.21 -15.34
N HIS A 47 3.84 12.21 -14.54
CA HIS A 47 4.75 13.31 -14.21
C HIS A 47 6.00 12.80 -13.48
N LEU A 48 5.84 11.96 -12.45
CA LEU A 48 6.98 11.41 -11.71
C LEU A 48 7.91 10.59 -12.61
N LYS A 49 7.34 9.80 -13.54
CA LYS A 49 8.16 9.06 -14.52
C LYS A 49 8.89 10.01 -15.47
N SER A 50 8.26 11.10 -15.95
CA SER A 50 8.92 12.10 -16.80
C SER A 50 10.08 12.83 -16.09
N GLU A 51 10.00 12.97 -14.75
CA GLU A 51 11.07 13.48 -13.90
C GLU A 51 12.14 12.41 -13.56
N GLY A 52 12.10 11.26 -14.21
CA GLY A 52 13.07 10.17 -14.01
C GLY A 52 12.95 9.46 -12.66
N LYS A 53 11.81 9.59 -11.96
CA LYS A 53 11.61 8.86 -10.70
C LYS A 53 11.30 7.40 -10.97
N ARG A 54 11.87 6.54 -10.16
CA ARG A 54 11.55 5.11 -10.13
C ARG A 54 10.39 4.89 -9.17
N LEU A 55 9.38 4.15 -9.61
CA LEU A 55 8.15 3.94 -8.85
C LEU A 55 7.98 2.45 -8.53
N PHE A 56 7.62 2.17 -7.30
CA PHE A 56 7.42 0.81 -6.81
C PHE A 56 6.11 0.73 -6.03
N VAL A 57 5.40 -0.37 -6.18
CA VAL A 57 4.24 -0.66 -5.32
C VAL A 57 4.69 -1.55 -4.17
N ALA A 58 4.28 -1.19 -2.94
CA ALA A 58 4.45 -1.99 -1.74
C ALA A 58 3.10 -2.16 -1.03
N THR A 59 2.42 -3.26 -1.28
CA THR A 59 1.05 -3.51 -0.80
C THR A 59 0.93 -4.82 -0.03
N SER A 60 0.09 -4.84 1.02
CA SER A 60 -0.30 -6.08 1.71
C SER A 60 -1.40 -6.87 0.97
N LYS A 61 -1.87 -6.39 -0.19
CA LYS A 61 -2.72 -7.13 -1.10
C LYS A 61 -1.90 -8.24 -1.77
N LEU A 62 -2.53 -9.37 -2.14
CA LEU A 62 -1.84 -10.39 -2.93
C LEU A 62 -1.21 -9.77 -4.19
N ASP A 63 0.02 -10.17 -4.49
CA ASP A 63 0.80 -9.66 -5.63
C ASP A 63 0.04 -9.78 -6.96
N THR A 64 -0.48 -10.99 -7.25
CA THR A 64 -1.30 -11.27 -8.44
C THR A 64 -2.53 -10.37 -8.55
N MET A 65 -3.14 -10.04 -7.41
CA MET A 65 -4.32 -9.18 -7.36
C MET A 65 -3.95 -7.70 -7.52
N ALA A 66 -2.81 -7.31 -6.97
CA ALA A 66 -2.28 -5.95 -7.15
C ALA A 66 -1.91 -5.69 -8.62
N GLU A 67 -1.23 -6.63 -9.27
CA GLU A 67 -0.91 -6.58 -10.70
C GLU A 67 -2.18 -6.45 -11.54
N ARG A 68 -3.15 -7.36 -11.34
CA ARG A 68 -4.41 -7.37 -12.07
C ARG A 68 -5.17 -6.03 -11.99
N ILE A 69 -5.22 -5.42 -10.79
CA ILE A 69 -5.88 -4.12 -10.59
C ILE A 69 -5.13 -3.01 -11.32
N LEU A 70 -3.81 -2.97 -11.21
CA LEU A 70 -3.00 -1.93 -11.85
C LEU A 70 -3.04 -2.05 -13.37
N GLU A 71 -3.07 -3.27 -13.93
CA GLU A 71 -3.26 -3.51 -15.35
C GLU A 71 -4.63 -3.04 -15.82
N HIS A 72 -5.70 -3.39 -15.07
CA HIS A 72 -7.07 -2.97 -15.40
C HIS A 72 -7.21 -1.45 -15.55
N PHE A 73 -6.55 -0.69 -14.66
CA PHE A 73 -6.57 0.77 -14.72
C PHE A 73 -5.47 1.38 -15.61
N GLY A 74 -4.69 0.56 -16.30
CA GLY A 74 -3.58 1.04 -17.14
C GLY A 74 -2.44 1.69 -16.35
N LEU A 75 -2.32 1.38 -15.06
CA LEU A 75 -1.32 1.97 -14.17
C LEU A 75 -0.04 1.14 -14.04
N ALA A 76 -0.08 -0.16 -14.36
CA ALA A 76 1.07 -1.05 -14.24
C ALA A 76 2.34 -0.54 -14.95
N PRO A 77 2.29 0.06 -16.16
CA PRO A 77 3.47 0.54 -16.86
C PRO A 77 4.25 1.66 -16.15
N TYR A 78 3.64 2.33 -15.17
CA TYR A 78 4.33 3.38 -14.41
C TYR A 78 5.28 2.81 -13.34
N PHE A 79 5.10 1.54 -12.95
CA PHE A 79 5.85 0.94 -11.85
C PHE A 79 6.98 0.05 -12.36
N ASP A 80 8.16 0.21 -11.76
CA ASP A 80 9.34 -0.60 -12.05
C ASP A 80 9.24 -1.99 -11.40
N ALA A 81 8.47 -2.12 -10.31
CA ALA A 81 8.05 -3.40 -9.72
C ALA A 81 6.80 -3.24 -8.86
N ILE A 82 6.03 -4.32 -8.76
CA ILE A 82 4.86 -4.45 -7.90
C ILE A 82 5.19 -5.52 -6.85
N CYS A 83 5.26 -5.11 -5.58
CA CYS A 83 5.59 -5.98 -4.45
C CYS A 83 4.36 -6.13 -3.56
N GLY A 84 3.66 -7.22 -3.74
CA GLY A 84 2.48 -7.62 -2.95
C GLY A 84 2.78 -8.71 -1.94
N ALA A 85 1.76 -9.13 -1.20
CA ALA A 85 1.83 -10.29 -0.33
C ALA A 85 1.86 -11.58 -1.19
N PRO A 86 2.84 -12.47 -1.00
CA PRO A 86 2.80 -13.78 -1.64
C PRO A 86 1.66 -14.62 -1.05
N GLU A 87 1.12 -15.53 -1.86
CA GLU A 87 0.05 -16.40 -1.41
C GLU A 87 0.55 -17.35 -0.32
N GLY A 88 -0.25 -17.47 0.75
CA GLY A 88 0.04 -18.40 1.86
C GLY A 88 1.06 -17.88 2.89
N ASP A 89 1.80 -16.81 2.63
CA ASP A 89 2.79 -16.27 3.56
C ASP A 89 2.31 -14.96 4.20
N LYS A 90 1.74 -15.07 5.42
CA LYS A 90 1.24 -13.92 6.19
C LYS A 90 2.36 -12.98 6.64
N GLU A 91 3.56 -13.48 6.93
CA GLU A 91 4.69 -12.68 7.37
C GLU A 91 5.28 -11.84 6.23
N ALA A 92 5.42 -12.45 5.05
CA ALA A 92 5.85 -11.73 3.86
C ALA A 92 4.82 -10.69 3.40
N GLY A 93 3.53 -10.87 3.73
CA GLY A 93 2.47 -9.89 3.47
C GLY A 93 2.39 -8.71 4.44
N LYS A 94 3.18 -8.70 5.52
CA LYS A 94 3.26 -7.54 6.42
C LYS A 94 3.81 -6.32 5.68
N LYS A 95 3.33 -5.12 6.03
CA LYS A 95 3.73 -3.89 5.34
C LYS A 95 5.26 -3.69 5.32
N VAL A 96 5.95 -3.91 6.43
CA VAL A 96 7.42 -3.81 6.49
C VAL A 96 8.11 -4.78 5.52
N SER A 97 7.57 -5.99 5.35
CA SER A 97 8.14 -7.01 4.46
C SER A 97 8.01 -6.62 3.00
N VAL A 98 6.83 -6.16 2.57
CA VAL A 98 6.61 -5.72 1.18
C VAL A 98 7.36 -4.43 0.87
N VAL A 99 7.55 -3.52 1.83
CA VAL A 99 8.41 -2.34 1.67
C VAL A 99 9.87 -2.75 1.47
N LYS A 100 10.39 -3.69 2.27
CA LYS A 100 11.74 -4.22 2.10
C LYS A 100 11.90 -4.95 0.76
N ALA A 101 10.88 -5.67 0.30
CA ALA A 101 10.89 -6.30 -1.01
C ALA A 101 10.98 -5.25 -2.14
N ALA A 102 10.23 -4.15 -2.04
CA ALA A 102 10.30 -3.05 -2.99
C ALA A 102 11.68 -2.36 -3.00
N LEU A 103 12.28 -2.12 -1.82
CA LEU A 103 13.64 -1.58 -1.72
C LEU A 103 14.68 -2.51 -2.35
N LYS A 104 14.55 -3.81 -2.14
CA LYS A 104 15.39 -4.83 -2.76
C LYS A 104 15.23 -4.82 -4.29
N ALA A 105 14.01 -4.81 -4.80
CA ALA A 105 13.72 -4.71 -6.24
C ALA A 105 14.27 -3.41 -6.85
N ALA A 106 14.26 -2.32 -6.06
CA ALA A 106 14.86 -1.06 -6.45
C ALA A 106 16.41 -1.09 -6.47
N GLY A 107 17.05 -2.06 -5.83
CA GLY A 107 18.49 -2.03 -5.56
C GLY A 107 18.87 -0.79 -4.72
N CYS A 108 17.97 -0.36 -3.83
CA CYS A 108 18.14 0.87 -3.05
C CYS A 108 19.06 0.62 -1.85
N ASN A 109 20.29 1.10 -1.94
CA ASN A 109 21.28 1.01 -0.86
C ASN A 109 21.33 2.28 0.01
N ASP A 110 20.79 3.38 -0.48
CA ASP A 110 20.72 4.66 0.22
C ASP A 110 19.25 5.03 0.46
N LEU A 111 18.77 4.76 1.67
CA LEU A 111 17.37 4.97 2.06
C LEU A 111 16.96 6.45 2.04
N SER A 112 17.92 7.39 2.13
CA SER A 112 17.63 8.83 2.04
C SER A 112 17.11 9.24 0.65
N ARG A 113 17.28 8.39 -0.36
CA ARG A 113 16.82 8.59 -1.74
C ARG A 113 15.46 7.97 -2.02
N ALA A 114 14.84 7.35 -1.03
CA ALA A 114 13.57 6.69 -1.14
C ALA A 114 12.57 7.26 -0.12
N VAL A 115 11.31 7.32 -0.49
CA VAL A 115 10.22 7.75 0.38
C VAL A 115 9.01 6.85 0.17
N MET A 116 8.35 6.48 1.26
CA MET A 116 7.06 5.79 1.19
C MET A 116 5.95 6.83 1.07
N VAL A 117 4.97 6.55 0.20
CA VAL A 117 3.73 7.31 0.12
C VAL A 117 2.58 6.38 0.51
N GLY A 118 1.77 6.77 1.49
CA GLY A 118 0.68 5.91 1.97
C GLY A 118 -0.41 6.69 2.69
N ASP A 119 -1.56 6.05 2.87
CA ASP A 119 -2.77 6.65 3.44
C ASP A 119 -3.21 5.99 4.75
N ARG A 120 -2.49 4.95 5.22
CA ARG A 120 -2.83 4.19 6.42
C ARG A 120 -1.70 4.20 7.45
N GLU A 121 -2.09 4.05 8.72
CA GLU A 121 -1.16 3.89 9.83
C GLU A 121 -0.14 2.77 9.58
N HIS A 122 -0.60 1.65 9.00
CA HIS A 122 0.28 0.52 8.67
C HIS A 122 1.36 0.88 7.64
N ASP A 123 1.09 1.82 6.73
CA ASP A 123 2.07 2.30 5.75
C ASP A 123 3.18 3.08 6.45
N VAL A 124 2.80 3.96 7.37
CA VAL A 124 3.73 4.77 8.16
C VAL A 124 4.59 3.88 9.06
N ILE A 125 3.97 2.98 9.83
CA ILE A 125 4.69 2.06 10.72
C ILE A 125 5.63 1.15 9.92
N GLY A 126 5.14 0.56 8.84
CA GLY A 126 5.93 -0.36 8.00
C GLY A 126 7.12 0.32 7.33
N ALA A 127 6.95 1.56 6.88
CA ALA A 127 8.02 2.35 6.29
C ALA A 127 9.09 2.73 7.32
N HIS A 128 8.69 3.20 8.52
CA HIS A 128 9.63 3.52 9.60
C HIS A 128 10.41 2.28 10.05
N LEU A 129 9.75 1.12 10.17
CA LEU A 129 10.43 -0.14 10.49
C LEU A 129 11.39 -0.59 9.37
N ALA A 130 11.19 -0.13 8.14
CA ALA A 130 12.11 -0.33 7.03
C ALA A 130 13.17 0.78 6.90
N GLY A 131 13.14 1.81 7.74
CA GLY A 131 14.09 2.92 7.75
C GLY A 131 13.78 4.05 6.75
N LEU A 132 12.54 4.13 6.23
CA LEU A 132 12.13 5.13 5.25
C LEU A 132 11.40 6.31 5.89
N ASP A 133 11.58 7.48 5.29
CA ASP A 133 10.67 8.61 5.46
C ASP A 133 9.31 8.33 4.80
N VAL A 134 8.26 9.03 5.28
CA VAL A 134 6.88 8.82 4.81
C VAL A 134 6.21 10.13 4.45
N ILE A 135 5.52 10.12 3.33
CA ILE A 135 4.51 11.11 2.95
C ILE A 135 3.14 10.49 3.18
N GLY A 136 2.45 10.96 4.22
CA GLY A 136 1.06 10.57 4.47
C GLY A 136 0.10 11.37 3.59
N VAL A 137 -0.76 10.68 2.84
CA VAL A 137 -1.80 11.32 2.02
C VAL A 137 -3.14 11.29 2.74
N LEU A 138 -3.88 12.42 2.72
CA LEU A 138 -5.11 12.61 3.49
C LEU A 138 -6.39 12.31 2.69
N TYR A 139 -6.27 12.09 1.39
CA TYR A 139 -7.43 11.80 0.53
C TYR A 139 -7.81 10.33 0.50
N GLY A 140 -7.06 9.46 1.19
CA GLY A 140 -7.32 8.04 1.29
C GLY A 140 -8.07 7.64 2.57
N TYR A 141 -7.77 6.46 3.10
CA TYR A 141 -8.28 5.99 4.39
C TYR A 141 -7.57 6.74 5.51
N LEU A 142 -8.28 7.64 6.14
CA LEU A 142 -7.90 8.58 7.18
C LEU A 142 -6.72 8.11 8.06
N LEU A 143 -5.55 8.66 7.79
CA LEU A 143 -4.55 8.83 8.82
C LEU A 143 -5.11 9.83 9.83
N ASN A 144 -5.25 9.43 11.09
CA ASN A 144 -5.61 10.34 12.17
C ASN A 144 -4.58 11.51 12.15
N PRO A 145 -5.02 12.79 12.05
CA PRO A 145 -4.12 13.94 12.05
C PRO A 145 -3.14 13.96 13.23
N GLU A 146 -3.55 13.45 14.40
CA GLU A 146 -2.68 13.33 15.58
C GLU A 146 -1.59 12.27 15.36
N PHE A 147 -1.89 11.17 14.66
CA PHE A 147 -0.91 10.16 14.30
C PHE A 147 0.13 10.73 13.33
N LEU A 148 -0.31 11.48 12.32
CA LEU A 148 0.58 12.16 11.37
C LEU A 148 1.52 13.14 12.06
N SER A 149 1.02 13.95 12.99
CA SER A 149 1.82 14.94 13.71
C SER A 149 2.93 14.32 14.55
N ARG A 150 2.72 13.11 15.07
CA ARG A 150 3.69 12.36 15.87
C ARG A 150 4.68 11.53 15.02
N SER A 151 4.24 11.07 13.85
CA SER A 151 4.98 10.08 13.04
C SER A 151 5.67 10.67 11.82
N CYS A 152 5.26 11.85 11.34
CA CYS A 152 5.82 12.52 10.16
C CYS A 152 6.59 13.77 10.53
N ARG A 153 7.81 13.65 11.05
CA ARG A 153 8.67 14.82 11.32
C ARG A 153 9.10 15.61 10.07
N ALA A 154 8.93 15.06 8.87
CA ALA A 154 9.43 15.63 7.62
C ALA A 154 8.40 16.44 6.82
N SER A 155 7.09 16.22 6.94
CA SER A 155 6.09 16.87 6.08
C SER A 155 5.73 18.32 6.48
N GLN A 156 6.16 18.81 7.64
CA GLN A 156 5.86 20.17 8.09
C GLN A 156 6.73 21.26 7.43
N ARG A 157 7.70 20.91 6.60
CA ARG A 157 8.60 21.93 5.98
C ARG A 157 8.12 22.47 4.63
N GLN A 158 7.03 21.98 4.03
CA GLN A 158 6.63 22.41 2.67
C GLN A 158 5.28 23.14 2.56
N THR A 159 4.63 23.52 3.65
CA THR A 159 3.39 24.34 3.60
C THR A 159 3.56 25.78 4.07
N ARG A 160 4.77 26.33 3.98
CA ARG A 160 4.98 27.78 4.13
C ARG A 160 5.83 28.30 2.97
N ARG A 161 5.18 28.49 1.81
CA ARG A 161 5.43 29.58 0.85
C ARG A 161 4.24 29.74 -0.07
#